data_0d4af78a1c68d9dcc1a4e51591eab67e
#
_entry.id   0d4af78a1c68d9dcc1a4e51591eab67e
#
_cell.length_a   1.000
_cell.length_b   1.000
_cell.length_c   1.000
_cell.angle_alpha   90.00
_cell.angle_beta   90.00
_cell.angle_gamma   90.00
#
_symmetry.space_group_name_H-M   'P 1'
#
loop_
_entity.id
_entity.type
_entity.pdbx_description
1 polymer ?
#
loop_
_entity_poly.entity_id
_entity_poly.type
_entity_poly.pdbx_seq_one_letter_code
_entity_poly.pdbx_strand_id
1 'polypeptide(L)'
;MIKIQHRVNSLKKLKNINHNFGVEVDVRSINKKLILNHEPFLKALSLDTFLKKFNHKFLILNVKEEGIENLILNYLKKYKIKNYFLLDVTVPKIFQFVKSNKKIKLCLRISKFEKLNELNFFNKKIEWIWVDTFDNKIPLNINDLVVYSKKFKLCLVSPELVKTNNINVTKFIKINKYKLNFFSAVCSKNVKTWEKYGY
;
A
#
# COMPACT_ATOMS: atom_id res chain seq x y z
N MET A 1 11.80 6.26 -6.52
CA MET A 1 10.84 5.56 -5.66
C MET A 1 9.65 6.46 -5.34
N ILE A 2 8.39 5.97 -5.35
CA ILE A 2 7.20 6.74 -4.93
C ILE A 2 7.17 6.77 -3.40
N LYS A 3 7.11 7.96 -2.80
CA LYS A 3 6.93 8.12 -1.35
C LYS A 3 5.45 8.19 -1.02
N ILE A 4 4.96 7.34 -0.10
CA ILE A 4 3.54 7.21 0.23
C ILE A 4 3.35 7.50 1.72
N GLN A 5 2.56 8.53 2.03
CA GLN A 5 2.24 8.88 3.41
C GLN A 5 1.21 7.91 3.97
N HIS A 6 1.57 7.27 5.07
CA HIS A 6 0.73 6.28 5.75
C HIS A 6 -0.45 6.91 6.49
N ARG A 7 -1.61 6.27 6.42
CA ARG A 7 -2.82 6.51 7.22
C ARG A 7 -3.33 7.95 7.14
N VAL A 8 -3.64 8.37 5.90
CA VAL A 8 -4.18 9.72 5.58
C VAL A 8 -5.71 9.70 5.58
N ASN A 9 -6.32 9.37 6.72
CA ASN A 9 -7.77 9.16 6.85
C ASN A 9 -8.58 10.45 7.09
N SER A 10 -8.04 11.64 6.79
CA SER A 10 -8.75 12.91 6.96
C SER A 10 -8.34 13.95 5.92
N LEU A 11 -9.26 14.90 5.61
CA LEU A 11 -8.97 16.01 4.69
C LEU A 11 -7.88 16.94 5.24
N LYS A 12 -7.80 17.12 6.55
CA LYS A 12 -6.75 17.94 7.18
C LYS A 12 -5.36 17.36 6.89
N LYS A 13 -5.18 16.03 7.06
CA LYS A 13 -3.93 15.37 6.70
C LYS A 13 -3.67 15.45 5.19
N LEU A 14 -4.67 15.17 4.35
CA LEU A 14 -4.53 15.19 2.90
C LEU A 14 -4.02 16.53 2.38
N LYS A 15 -4.58 17.66 2.85
CA LYS A 15 -4.18 19.01 2.45
C LYS A 15 -2.72 19.34 2.74
N ASN A 16 -2.12 18.70 3.77
CA ASN A 16 -0.75 18.98 4.22
C ASN A 16 0.30 18.12 3.51
N ILE A 17 -0.10 17.25 2.59
CA ILE A 17 0.81 16.35 1.87
C ILE A 17 1.07 16.91 0.47
N ASN A 18 2.33 16.92 0.08
CA ASN A 18 2.72 17.30 -1.27
C ASN A 18 2.07 16.36 -2.30
N HIS A 19 1.48 16.93 -3.36
CA HIS A 19 0.79 16.18 -4.42
C HIS A 19 1.68 15.19 -5.17
N ASN A 20 3.00 15.41 -5.18
CA ASN A 20 3.98 14.48 -5.74
C ASN A 20 4.16 13.19 -4.91
N PHE A 21 3.59 13.12 -3.71
CA PHE A 21 3.59 11.92 -2.90
C PHE A 21 2.30 11.12 -3.14
N GLY A 22 2.36 9.84 -2.83
CA GLY A 22 1.18 9.01 -2.67
C GLY A 22 0.64 9.10 -1.25
N VAL A 23 -0.56 8.58 -1.06
CA VAL A 23 -1.19 8.44 0.26
C VAL A 23 -1.78 7.05 0.43
N GLU A 24 -1.78 6.56 1.66
CA GLU A 24 -2.47 5.33 2.04
C GLU A 24 -3.62 5.68 2.98
N VAL A 25 -4.76 5.03 2.76
CA VAL A 25 -5.99 5.19 3.53
C VAL A 25 -6.58 3.85 3.94
N ASP A 26 -7.12 3.76 5.15
CA ASP A 26 -7.84 2.59 5.65
C ASP A 26 -9.32 2.69 5.25
N VAL A 27 -9.85 1.69 4.53
CA VAL A 27 -11.22 1.70 4.03
C VAL A 27 -12.08 0.68 4.75
N ARG A 28 -13.21 1.16 5.30
CA ARG A 28 -14.29 0.36 5.92
C ARG A 28 -15.64 0.78 5.39
N SER A 29 -16.68 0.15 5.86
CA SER A 29 -18.04 0.57 5.58
C SER A 29 -18.88 0.78 6.84
N ILE A 30 -19.85 1.69 6.75
CA ILE A 30 -20.96 1.83 7.72
C ILE A 30 -22.23 2.05 6.91
N ASN A 31 -23.28 1.24 7.15
CA ASN A 31 -24.56 1.34 6.47
C ASN A 31 -24.39 1.40 4.92
N LYS A 32 -23.58 0.50 4.37
CA LYS A 32 -23.25 0.39 2.93
C LYS A 32 -22.53 1.63 2.35
N LYS A 33 -22.05 2.56 3.17
CA LYS A 33 -21.25 3.72 2.74
C LYS A 33 -19.79 3.51 3.11
N LEU A 34 -18.86 3.73 2.17
CA LEU A 34 -17.42 3.64 2.44
C LEU A 34 -16.94 4.83 3.25
N ILE A 35 -16.17 4.55 4.28
CA ILE A 35 -15.56 5.51 5.20
C ILE A 35 -14.06 5.23 5.35
N LEU A 36 -13.31 6.22 5.84
CA LEU A 36 -11.88 6.13 6.09
C LEU A 36 -11.60 6.02 7.59
N ASN A 37 -11.42 4.80 8.09
CA ASN A 37 -11.01 4.54 9.46
C ASN A 37 -10.25 3.23 9.59
N HIS A 38 -9.24 3.22 10.46
CA HIS A 38 -8.53 1.99 10.81
C HIS A 38 -9.37 1.12 11.75
N GLU A 39 -10.01 1.74 12.74
CA GLU A 39 -10.80 1.03 13.74
C GLU A 39 -12.24 0.79 13.25
N PRO A 40 -12.86 -0.34 13.60
CA PRO A 40 -14.24 -0.63 13.24
C PRO A 40 -15.24 0.23 14.03
N PHE A 41 -16.48 0.31 13.57
CA PHE A 41 -17.66 0.89 14.24
C PHE A 41 -17.61 2.39 14.57
N LEU A 42 -16.60 3.12 14.13
CA LEU A 42 -16.47 4.55 14.34
C LEU A 42 -16.93 5.36 13.13
N LYS A 43 -17.72 6.40 13.36
CA LYS A 43 -18.03 7.38 12.31
C LYS A 43 -16.75 8.06 11.82
N ALA A 44 -16.61 8.23 10.50
CA ALA A 44 -15.42 8.82 9.90
C ALA A 44 -15.74 9.52 8.58
N LEU A 45 -14.72 10.14 7.98
CA LEU A 45 -14.81 10.78 6.67
C LEU A 45 -15.24 9.77 5.62
N SER A 46 -16.23 10.12 4.77
CA SER A 46 -16.60 9.25 3.65
C SER A 46 -15.50 9.19 2.58
N LEU A 47 -15.31 8.02 1.98
CA LEU A 47 -14.40 7.86 0.84
C LEU A 47 -14.80 8.79 -0.33
N ASP A 48 -16.09 9.00 -0.56
CA ASP A 48 -16.60 9.92 -1.59
C ASP A 48 -16.08 11.35 -1.39
N THR A 49 -16.21 11.88 -0.16
CA THR A 49 -15.72 13.23 0.18
C THR A 49 -14.19 13.32 0.07
N PHE A 50 -13.47 12.28 0.44
CA PHE A 50 -12.02 12.22 0.31
C PHE A 50 -11.59 12.25 -1.16
N LEU A 51 -12.18 11.40 -2.01
CA LEU A 51 -11.81 11.27 -3.43
C LEU A 51 -12.14 12.52 -4.24
N LYS A 52 -13.16 13.31 -3.85
CA LYS A 52 -13.42 14.64 -4.44
C LYS A 52 -12.25 15.62 -4.29
N LYS A 53 -11.42 15.44 -3.27
CA LYS A 53 -10.27 16.32 -2.96
C LYS A 53 -8.92 15.66 -3.25
N PHE A 54 -8.92 14.38 -3.67
CA PHE A 54 -7.71 13.64 -3.97
C PHE A 54 -7.12 14.04 -5.32
N ASN A 55 -5.86 14.48 -5.32
CA ASN A 55 -5.10 14.82 -6.53
C ASN A 55 -3.61 14.47 -6.39
N HIS A 56 -3.30 13.45 -5.56
CA HIS A 56 -1.95 13.00 -5.28
C HIS A 56 -1.50 11.93 -6.29
N LYS A 57 -0.19 11.71 -6.35
CA LYS A 57 0.46 10.84 -7.35
C LYS A 57 0.00 9.39 -7.32
N PHE A 58 -0.32 8.86 -6.14
CA PHE A 58 -0.67 7.45 -5.94
C PHE A 58 -1.60 7.25 -4.75
N LEU A 59 -2.49 6.24 -4.81
CA LEU A 59 -3.43 5.92 -3.75
C LEU A 59 -3.34 4.45 -3.35
N ILE A 60 -3.04 4.15 -2.08
CA ILE A 60 -3.21 2.82 -1.50
C ILE A 60 -4.54 2.81 -0.74
N LEU A 61 -5.42 1.87 -1.09
CA LEU A 61 -6.65 1.62 -0.34
C LEU A 61 -6.48 0.32 0.44
N ASN A 62 -6.25 0.47 1.73
CA ASN A 62 -6.09 -0.63 2.66
C ASN A 62 -7.49 -1.12 3.07
N VAL A 63 -7.88 -2.28 2.54
CA VAL A 63 -9.22 -2.88 2.73
C VAL A 63 -9.28 -3.53 4.10
N LYS A 64 -10.08 -2.98 5.02
CA LYS A 64 -10.17 -3.42 6.42
C LYS A 64 -11.35 -4.35 6.70
N GLU A 65 -12.13 -4.67 5.69
CA GLU A 65 -13.23 -5.64 5.75
C GLU A 65 -13.49 -6.26 4.38
N GLU A 66 -13.88 -7.52 4.35
CA GLU A 66 -14.20 -8.22 3.12
C GLU A 66 -15.58 -7.82 2.57
N GLY A 67 -15.72 -7.85 1.24
CA GLY A 67 -17.00 -7.58 0.56
C GLY A 67 -17.20 -6.17 0.06
N ILE A 68 -16.34 -5.21 0.45
CA ILE A 68 -16.42 -3.81 0.01
C ILE A 68 -15.60 -3.50 -1.25
N GLU A 69 -14.82 -4.43 -1.76
CA GLU A 69 -13.84 -4.21 -2.83
C GLU A 69 -14.52 -3.73 -4.12
N ASN A 70 -15.65 -4.32 -4.52
CA ASN A 70 -16.39 -3.90 -5.71
C ASN A 70 -16.93 -2.47 -5.55
N LEU A 71 -17.36 -2.09 -4.35
CA LEU A 71 -17.82 -0.73 -4.07
C LEU A 71 -16.65 0.26 -4.15
N ILE A 72 -15.48 -0.10 -3.62
CA ILE A 72 -14.24 0.70 -3.78
C ILE A 72 -13.93 0.91 -5.26
N LEU A 73 -13.95 -0.15 -6.07
CA LEU A 73 -13.68 -0.06 -7.52
C LEU A 73 -14.64 0.86 -8.25
N ASN A 74 -15.93 0.88 -7.87
CA ASN A 74 -16.91 1.80 -8.42
C ASN A 74 -16.57 3.26 -8.10
N TYR A 75 -16.12 3.56 -6.87
CA TYR A 75 -15.65 4.90 -6.52
C TYR A 75 -14.39 5.30 -7.29
N LEU A 76 -13.41 4.41 -7.42
CA LEU A 76 -12.20 4.66 -8.21
C LEU A 76 -12.52 4.97 -9.68
N LYS A 77 -13.48 4.23 -10.26
CA LYS A 77 -13.98 4.50 -11.63
C LYS A 77 -14.68 5.85 -11.71
N LYS A 78 -15.59 6.17 -10.78
CA LYS A 78 -16.31 7.44 -10.69
C LYS A 78 -15.35 8.64 -10.67
N TYR A 79 -14.28 8.56 -9.87
CA TYR A 79 -13.29 9.63 -9.71
C TYR A 79 -12.10 9.52 -10.68
N LYS A 80 -12.14 8.58 -11.65
CA LYS A 80 -11.09 8.35 -12.65
C LYS A 80 -9.70 8.14 -12.05
N ILE A 81 -9.61 7.52 -10.86
CA ILE A 81 -8.35 7.21 -10.19
C ILE A 81 -7.69 6.02 -10.90
N LYS A 82 -6.53 6.26 -11.51
CA LYS A 82 -5.79 5.25 -12.27
C LYS A 82 -4.57 4.69 -11.53
N ASN A 83 -3.94 5.50 -10.67
CA ASN A 83 -2.72 5.13 -9.96
C ASN A 83 -3.05 4.70 -8.53
N TYR A 84 -3.35 3.43 -8.35
CA TYR A 84 -3.71 2.85 -7.05
C TYR A 84 -3.35 1.37 -6.97
N PHE A 85 -3.43 0.80 -5.78
CA PHE A 85 -3.68 -0.62 -5.55
C PHE A 85 -4.56 -0.85 -4.30
N LEU A 86 -5.21 -2.01 -4.25
CA LEU A 86 -5.93 -2.49 -3.08
C LEU A 86 -4.98 -3.35 -2.25
N LEU A 87 -4.81 -3.00 -0.97
CA LEU A 87 -4.01 -3.71 0.02
C LEU A 87 -4.93 -4.49 0.97
N ASP A 88 -4.44 -5.59 1.53
CA ASP A 88 -5.13 -6.44 2.52
C ASP A 88 -6.46 -7.05 2.02
N VAL A 89 -6.59 -7.23 0.71
CA VAL A 89 -7.67 -8.06 0.13
C VAL A 89 -7.39 -9.53 0.46
N THR A 90 -8.40 -10.26 0.93
CA THR A 90 -8.23 -11.68 1.32
C THR A 90 -7.82 -12.56 0.13
N VAL A 91 -7.02 -13.60 0.37
CA VAL A 91 -6.54 -14.50 -0.70
C VAL A 91 -7.70 -15.13 -1.48
N PRO A 92 -8.82 -15.62 -0.88
CA PRO A 92 -9.98 -16.10 -1.63
C PRO A 92 -10.57 -15.04 -2.56
N LYS A 93 -10.62 -13.78 -2.12
CA LYS A 93 -11.13 -12.67 -2.94
C LYS A 93 -10.17 -12.31 -4.08
N ILE A 94 -8.87 -12.31 -3.83
CA ILE A 94 -7.85 -12.14 -4.87
C ILE A 94 -8.03 -13.22 -5.94
N PHE A 95 -8.20 -14.48 -5.55
CA PHE A 95 -8.41 -15.60 -6.48
C PHE A 95 -9.65 -15.40 -7.35
N GLN A 96 -10.78 -14.93 -6.78
CA GLN A 96 -11.98 -14.58 -7.53
C GLN A 96 -11.69 -13.48 -8.57
N PHE A 97 -10.96 -12.42 -8.19
CA PHE A 97 -10.58 -11.34 -9.10
C PHE A 97 -9.62 -11.80 -10.19
N VAL A 98 -8.66 -12.65 -9.87
CA VAL A 98 -7.73 -13.23 -10.85
C VAL A 98 -8.45 -14.06 -11.90
N LYS A 99 -9.48 -14.83 -11.51
CA LYS A 99 -10.34 -15.59 -12.44
C LYS A 99 -11.26 -14.68 -13.28
N SER A 100 -11.62 -13.51 -12.77
CA SER A 100 -12.42 -12.56 -13.53
C SER A 100 -11.57 -11.84 -14.59
N ASN A 101 -12.18 -11.46 -15.72
CA ASN A 101 -11.48 -10.66 -16.73
C ASN A 101 -11.32 -9.18 -16.38
N LYS A 102 -11.58 -8.79 -15.13
CA LYS A 102 -11.47 -7.40 -14.66
C LYS A 102 -9.99 -7.05 -14.41
N LYS A 103 -9.55 -5.92 -14.93
CA LYS A 103 -8.24 -5.33 -14.63
C LYS A 103 -8.30 -4.60 -13.28
N ILE A 104 -7.92 -5.29 -12.20
CA ILE A 104 -7.90 -4.74 -10.84
C ILE A 104 -6.45 -4.73 -10.37
N LYS A 105 -6.01 -3.61 -9.81
CA LYS A 105 -4.67 -3.47 -9.26
C LYS A 105 -4.68 -3.94 -7.81
N LEU A 106 -4.23 -5.16 -7.63
CA LEU A 106 -4.14 -5.84 -6.34
C LEU A 106 -2.70 -5.84 -5.85
N CYS A 107 -2.52 -5.93 -4.54
CA CYS A 107 -1.24 -6.06 -3.88
C CYS A 107 -1.22 -7.32 -3.03
N LEU A 108 -0.18 -8.15 -3.18
CA LEU A 108 0.12 -9.26 -2.28
C LEU A 108 1.07 -8.80 -1.19
N ARG A 109 1.05 -9.47 -0.05
CA ARG A 109 1.93 -9.19 1.09
C ARG A 109 3.05 -10.22 1.19
N ILE A 110 4.25 -9.76 1.49
CA ILE A 110 5.39 -10.58 1.90
C ILE A 110 5.93 -10.07 3.23
N SER A 111 6.19 -10.98 4.14
CA SER A 111 6.84 -10.69 5.41
C SER A 111 7.71 -11.87 5.85
N LYS A 112 8.36 -11.78 7.00
CA LYS A 112 9.03 -12.94 7.59
C LYS A 112 8.05 -14.07 7.98
N PHE A 113 6.76 -13.75 8.11
CA PHE A 113 5.70 -14.69 8.47
C PHE A 113 4.87 -15.15 7.27
N GLU A 114 4.90 -14.41 6.15
CA GLU A 114 4.11 -14.68 4.95
C GLU A 114 5.04 -14.81 3.75
N LYS A 115 5.17 -16.03 3.23
CA LYS A 115 5.95 -16.33 2.02
C LYS A 115 4.98 -16.57 0.86
N LEU A 116 5.34 -16.10 -0.32
CA LEU A 116 4.58 -16.34 -1.54
C LEU A 116 5.21 -17.52 -2.30
N ASN A 117 4.68 -18.72 -2.10
CA ASN A 117 5.19 -19.92 -2.76
C ASN A 117 4.72 -20.05 -4.23
N GLU A 118 3.55 -19.47 -4.57
CA GLU A 118 2.87 -19.62 -5.86
C GLU A 118 2.80 -18.31 -6.67
N LEU A 119 3.89 -17.54 -6.69
CA LEU A 119 3.94 -16.24 -7.40
C LEU A 119 3.64 -16.38 -8.91
N ASN A 120 3.96 -17.50 -9.51
CA ASN A 120 3.72 -17.71 -10.95
C ASN A 120 2.23 -17.73 -11.29
N PHE A 121 1.38 -18.18 -10.38
CA PHE A 121 -0.07 -18.14 -10.55
C PHE A 121 -0.61 -16.68 -10.58
N PHE A 122 -0.01 -15.80 -9.78
CA PHE A 122 -0.48 -14.43 -9.61
C PHE A 122 0.18 -13.43 -10.56
N ASN A 123 1.33 -13.75 -11.20
CA ASN A 123 2.18 -12.79 -11.91
C ASN A 123 1.51 -12.04 -13.08
N LYS A 124 0.44 -12.61 -13.67
CA LYS A 124 -0.29 -11.97 -14.79
C LYS A 124 -1.34 -10.96 -14.36
N LYS A 125 -1.74 -10.95 -13.08
CA LYS A 125 -2.86 -10.17 -12.56
C LYS A 125 -2.50 -9.28 -11.37
N ILE A 126 -1.42 -9.60 -10.66
CA ILE A 126 -0.92 -8.83 -9.54
C ILE A 126 0.24 -7.94 -10.02
N GLU A 127 0.14 -6.66 -9.75
CA GLU A 127 1.17 -5.68 -10.14
C GLU A 127 2.10 -5.31 -8.98
N TRP A 128 1.62 -5.39 -7.74
CA TRP A 128 2.32 -4.89 -6.57
C TRP A 128 2.54 -5.96 -5.51
N ILE A 129 3.68 -5.84 -4.80
CA ILE A 129 3.98 -6.60 -3.59
C ILE A 129 4.28 -5.60 -2.47
N TRP A 130 3.59 -5.75 -1.35
CA TRP A 130 3.81 -5.06 -0.08
C TRP A 130 4.82 -5.85 0.74
N VAL A 131 5.97 -5.25 1.07
CA VAL A 131 7.08 -5.91 1.74
C VAL A 131 7.22 -5.35 3.15
N ASP A 132 6.73 -6.09 4.15
CA ASP A 132 6.84 -5.72 5.56
C ASP A 132 8.26 -5.91 6.09
N THR A 133 8.70 -4.97 6.93
CA THR A 133 10.06 -4.94 7.50
C THR A 133 10.06 -5.27 8.99
N PHE A 134 9.36 -6.34 9.39
CA PHE A 134 9.42 -6.81 10.77
C PHE A 134 10.88 -7.00 11.23
N ASP A 135 11.15 -6.70 12.51
CA ASP A 135 12.48 -6.73 13.11
C ASP A 135 13.51 -5.84 12.40
N ASN A 136 13.05 -4.74 11.78
CA ASN A 136 13.90 -3.81 11.01
C ASN A 136 14.68 -4.48 9.87
N LYS A 137 14.16 -5.57 9.31
CA LYS A 137 14.79 -6.32 8.21
C LYS A 137 13.89 -6.40 7.00
N ILE A 138 14.47 -6.25 5.82
CA ILE A 138 13.82 -6.62 4.56
C ILE A 138 13.84 -8.16 4.49
N PRO A 139 12.66 -8.83 4.41
CA PRO A 139 12.58 -10.30 4.50
C PRO A 139 13.08 -11.01 3.22
N LEU A 140 13.50 -10.26 2.21
CA LEU A 140 13.98 -10.74 0.92
C LEU A 140 15.51 -10.65 0.86
N ASN A 141 16.17 -11.70 0.37
CA ASN A 141 17.57 -11.63 -0.01
C ASN A 141 17.75 -10.91 -1.36
N ILE A 142 18.99 -10.72 -1.82
CA ILE A 142 19.26 -10.01 -3.08
C ILE A 142 18.71 -10.75 -4.29
N ASN A 143 18.84 -12.09 -4.33
CA ASN A 143 18.35 -12.89 -5.47
C ASN A 143 16.82 -12.79 -5.56
N ASP A 144 16.10 -12.86 -4.43
CA ASP A 144 14.66 -12.67 -4.38
C ASP A 144 14.27 -11.28 -4.90
N LEU A 145 14.97 -10.22 -4.46
CA LEU A 145 14.72 -8.85 -4.89
C LEU A 145 14.92 -8.68 -6.40
N VAL A 146 15.98 -9.27 -6.97
CA VAL A 146 16.24 -9.26 -8.42
C VAL A 146 15.10 -9.95 -9.18
N VAL A 147 14.66 -11.14 -8.71
CA VAL A 147 13.59 -11.89 -9.36
C VAL A 147 12.25 -11.17 -9.27
N TYR A 148 11.91 -10.68 -8.07
CA TYR A 148 10.59 -10.09 -7.83
C TYR A 148 10.46 -8.69 -8.47
N SER A 149 11.51 -7.87 -8.44
CA SER A 149 11.47 -6.53 -9.05
C SER A 149 11.34 -6.55 -10.58
N LYS A 150 11.72 -7.65 -11.23
CA LYS A 150 11.49 -7.86 -12.67
C LYS A 150 10.03 -8.18 -13.01
N LYS A 151 9.28 -8.76 -12.08
CA LYS A 151 7.91 -9.23 -12.29
C LYS A 151 6.86 -8.32 -11.65
N PHE A 152 7.21 -7.66 -10.56
CA PHE A 152 6.30 -6.87 -9.72
C PHE A 152 6.92 -5.53 -9.33
N LYS A 153 6.07 -4.57 -9.02
CA LYS A 153 6.46 -3.34 -8.32
C LYS A 153 6.49 -3.61 -6.82
N LEU A 154 7.61 -3.39 -6.17
CA LEU A 154 7.75 -3.61 -4.74
C LEU A 154 7.46 -2.32 -3.97
N CYS A 155 6.57 -2.39 -2.98
CA CYS A 155 6.30 -1.31 -2.03
C CYS A 155 6.89 -1.68 -0.67
N LEU A 156 7.94 -0.99 -0.24
CA LEU A 156 8.56 -1.18 1.06
C LEU A 156 7.67 -0.59 2.17
N VAL A 157 7.50 -1.33 3.23
CA VAL A 157 6.91 -0.84 4.48
C VAL A 157 8.04 -0.28 5.33
N SER A 158 8.01 1.03 5.59
CA SER A 158 9.02 1.66 6.44
C SER A 158 8.94 1.08 7.86
N PRO A 159 10.07 0.74 8.50
CA PRO A 159 10.08 -0.08 9.71
C PRO A 159 9.29 0.52 10.88
N GLU A 160 9.11 1.85 10.94
CA GLU A 160 8.29 2.49 11.98
C GLU A 160 6.79 2.18 11.88
N LEU A 161 6.32 1.54 10.79
CA LEU A 161 4.92 1.12 10.65
C LEU A 161 4.62 -0.20 11.36
N VAL A 162 5.61 -1.07 11.50
CA VAL A 162 5.46 -2.44 12.05
C VAL A 162 5.79 -2.55 13.54
N LYS A 163 5.86 -1.43 14.26
CA LYS A 163 5.98 -1.31 15.72
C LYS A 163 7.02 -2.23 16.36
N THR A 164 8.25 -2.18 15.91
CA THR A 164 9.36 -2.78 16.66
C THR A 164 10.04 -1.70 17.51
N ASN A 165 10.49 -2.03 18.72
CA ASN A 165 11.14 -1.10 19.62
C ASN A 165 12.44 -0.53 19.01
N ASN A 166 12.76 0.73 19.31
CA ASN A 166 14.01 1.43 18.93
C ASN A 166 14.30 1.51 17.42
N ILE A 167 13.32 2.00 16.64
CA ILE A 167 13.45 2.13 15.20
C ILE A 167 14.17 3.42 14.83
N ASN A 168 15.34 3.29 14.22
CA ASN A 168 16.01 4.39 13.55
C ASN A 168 15.89 4.22 12.03
N VAL A 169 14.89 4.89 11.42
CA VAL A 169 14.63 4.86 9.97
C VAL A 169 15.87 5.28 9.17
N THR A 170 16.60 6.30 9.65
CA THR A 170 17.84 6.76 9.04
C THR A 170 18.91 5.66 8.99
N LYS A 171 19.10 4.94 10.10
CA LYS A 171 20.03 3.81 10.17
C LYS A 171 19.57 2.69 9.22
N PHE A 172 18.29 2.38 9.20
CA PHE A 172 17.71 1.38 8.29
C PHE A 172 17.98 1.73 6.81
N ILE A 173 17.76 3.00 6.40
CA ILE A 173 18.03 3.47 5.04
C ILE A 173 19.51 3.28 4.68
N LYS A 174 20.43 3.72 5.55
CA LYS A 174 21.88 3.62 5.31
C LYS A 174 22.33 2.17 5.13
N ILE A 175 21.90 1.27 6.01
CA ILE A 175 22.28 -0.15 5.97
C ILE A 175 21.74 -0.86 4.72
N ASN A 176 20.53 -0.50 4.28
CA ASN A 176 19.85 -1.18 3.18
C ASN A 176 19.97 -0.44 1.84
N LYS A 177 20.84 0.56 1.70
CA LYS A 177 20.95 1.43 0.52
C LYS A 177 20.94 0.66 -0.81
N TYR A 178 21.69 -0.43 -0.91
CA TYR A 178 21.73 -1.27 -2.12
C TYR A 178 20.38 -1.96 -2.39
N LYS A 179 19.76 -2.56 -1.36
CA LYS A 179 18.46 -3.24 -1.47
C LYS A 179 17.32 -2.29 -1.85
N LEU A 180 17.38 -1.04 -1.40
CA LEU A 180 16.33 -0.05 -1.65
C LEU A 180 16.17 0.31 -3.13
N ASN A 181 17.17 0.09 -3.97
CA ASN A 181 17.10 0.32 -5.42
C ASN A 181 16.10 -0.60 -6.13
N PHE A 182 15.71 -1.73 -5.52
CA PHE A 182 14.73 -2.65 -6.07
C PHE A 182 13.28 -2.23 -5.81
N PHE A 183 13.05 -1.22 -4.97
CA PHE A 183 11.70 -0.81 -4.58
C PHE A 183 11.16 0.33 -5.45
N SER A 184 9.92 0.17 -5.91
CA SER A 184 9.19 1.18 -6.69
C SER A 184 8.52 2.22 -5.80
N ALA A 185 8.17 1.85 -4.56
CA ALA A 185 7.53 2.72 -3.59
C ALA A 185 7.96 2.41 -2.15
N VAL A 186 7.78 3.38 -1.26
CA VAL A 186 7.88 3.21 0.20
C VAL A 186 6.67 3.85 0.89
N CYS A 187 6.03 3.12 1.80
CA CYS A 187 4.99 3.64 2.69
C CYS A 187 5.59 3.94 4.06
N SER A 188 5.43 5.17 4.54
CA SER A 188 6.06 5.68 5.76
C SER A 188 5.16 6.67 6.51
N LYS A 189 5.32 6.76 7.84
CA LYS A 189 4.76 7.86 8.64
C LYS A 189 5.45 9.19 8.37
N ASN A 190 6.70 9.17 7.93
CA ASN A 190 7.51 10.36 7.67
C ASN A 190 8.22 10.27 6.31
N VAL A 191 7.48 10.57 5.25
CA VAL A 191 7.99 10.55 3.86
C VAL A 191 9.13 11.55 3.64
N LYS A 192 9.20 12.64 4.41
CA LYS A 192 10.28 13.63 4.31
C LYS A 192 11.64 13.04 4.69
N THR A 193 11.68 12.09 5.62
CA THR A 193 12.93 11.38 5.94
C THR A 193 13.44 10.62 4.72
N TRP A 194 12.58 9.91 4.01
CA TRP A 194 12.95 9.18 2.79
C TRP A 194 13.40 10.12 1.67
N GLU A 195 12.72 11.24 1.50
CA GLU A 195 13.09 12.27 0.51
C GLU A 195 14.48 12.84 0.76
N LYS A 196 14.81 13.15 2.03
CA LYS A 196 16.15 13.67 2.43
C LYS A 196 17.28 12.72 2.04
N TYR A 197 17.03 11.41 1.96
CA TYR A 197 18.04 10.40 1.57
C TYR A 197 17.98 10.03 0.07
N GLY A 198 17.28 10.80 -0.76
CA GLY A 198 17.25 10.63 -2.21
C GLY A 198 16.28 9.56 -2.74
N TYR A 199 15.33 9.11 -1.92
CA TYR A 199 14.32 8.13 -2.31
C TYR A 199 12.96 8.74 -2.60
#